data_fa808b813b44968421ebc852e73a808b
#
_entry.id   fa808b813b44968421ebc852e73a808b
#
_cell.length_a   1.000
_cell.length_b   1.000
_cell.length_c   1.000
_cell.angle_alpha   90.00
_cell.angle_beta   90.00
_cell.angle_gamma   90.00
#
_symmetry.space_group_name_H-M   'P 1'
#
loop_
_entity.id
_entity.type
_entity.pdbx_description
1 polymer ?
#
loop_
_entity_poly.entity_id
_entity_poly.type
_entity_poly.pdbx_seq_one_letter_code
_entity_poly.pdbx_strand_id
1 'polypeptide(L)'
;MMPTQAHAGAPSPCLSRIPARIEVAMCDLLNRLWSRPRGEWNRVVRNELPDLVEKVVAELQRGFPAMAALLGDTPVEEAQWALEQALLTVLGYQKSSQSKRPPVASVVTPMPVARARQDLFDVLAGQRETPEGGLGELARAAGWPVPDTVQAVVLATPAEAPQLAAALGHALIGSVEGHTALFVPDPATQTRARLEAALKGRAAAVGHAVPAADAASSLRWARYLLSLAPGGGGPEARPAFVDDHLSALLLLQDESLADALTSRWLGPLSELTPRQNERLEVTLLAWLEGGGAPEAAKLLHVHPQTVRYRLRQIEKLFGPALRDPRTRFELEMALRSRRLMAHVRNRRARAGRRARAVASSIRPLGMAREARVNGL
;
A
#
# COMPACT_ATOMS: atom_id res chain seq x y z
N MET A 1 -18.39 -0.75 56.17
CA MET A 1 -18.45 -0.60 54.72
C MET A 1 -17.12 -1.09 54.15
N MET A 2 -17.11 -2.27 53.62
CA MET A 2 -15.89 -2.96 53.11
C MET A 2 -15.62 -2.56 51.67
N PRO A 3 -14.35 -2.40 51.22
CA PRO A 3 -14.01 -2.25 49.82
C PRO A 3 -13.87 -3.63 49.16
N THR A 4 -14.41 -3.72 47.98
CA THR A 4 -14.48 -4.85 47.09
C THR A 4 -13.09 -5.29 46.60
N GLN A 5 -12.78 -6.57 46.77
CA GLN A 5 -11.58 -7.22 46.25
C GLN A 5 -11.65 -7.30 44.71
N ALA A 6 -10.62 -6.77 44.03
CA ALA A 6 -10.39 -6.98 42.62
C ALA A 6 -9.75 -8.37 42.44
N HIS A 7 -10.41 -9.24 41.68
CA HIS A 7 -9.87 -10.53 41.23
C HIS A 7 -8.67 -10.32 40.32
N ALA A 8 -7.50 -10.76 40.77
CA ALA A 8 -6.33 -10.93 39.95
C ALA A 8 -6.57 -12.14 39.01
N GLY A 9 -6.66 -11.85 37.72
CA GLY A 9 -6.73 -12.87 36.70
C GLY A 9 -5.45 -13.69 36.64
N ALA A 10 -5.57 -15.01 36.62
CA ALA A 10 -4.48 -15.95 36.50
C ALA A 10 -3.68 -15.71 35.20
N PRO A 11 -2.33 -15.80 35.23
CA PRO A 11 -1.51 -15.61 34.04
C PRO A 11 -1.69 -16.78 33.06
N SER A 12 -1.79 -16.45 31.77
CA SER A 12 -1.91 -17.40 30.67
C SER A 12 -0.75 -18.41 30.62
N PRO A 13 -0.97 -19.68 30.30
CA PRO A 13 0.00 -20.77 30.45
C PRO A 13 1.23 -20.74 29.52
N CYS A 14 1.37 -19.74 28.63
CA CYS A 14 2.50 -19.60 27.73
C CYS A 14 3.74 -18.89 28.33
N LEU A 15 3.60 -18.18 29.45
CA LEU A 15 4.71 -17.44 30.07
C LEU A 15 5.52 -18.23 31.10
N SER A 16 5.12 -19.44 31.45
CA SER A 16 5.76 -20.26 32.50
C SER A 16 7.10 -20.90 32.11
N ARG A 17 7.71 -20.56 30.97
CA ARG A 17 8.99 -21.11 30.49
C ARG A 17 10.14 -20.09 30.40
N ILE A 18 9.92 -18.83 30.75
CA ILE A 18 11.00 -17.84 30.73
C ILE A 18 11.81 -17.99 32.03
N PRO A 19 13.16 -18.12 31.98
CA PRO A 19 13.98 -18.16 33.17
C PRO A 19 13.72 -16.93 34.05
N ALA A 20 13.49 -17.14 35.35
CA ALA A 20 13.13 -16.08 36.29
C ALA A 20 14.10 -14.88 36.29
N ARG A 21 15.36 -15.11 35.95
CA ARG A 21 16.37 -14.05 35.82
C ARG A 21 16.14 -13.11 34.63
N ILE A 22 15.59 -13.62 33.50
CA ILE A 22 15.26 -12.81 32.34
C ILE A 22 14.00 -11.98 32.65
N GLU A 23 13.02 -12.57 33.31
CA GLU A 23 11.79 -11.90 33.71
C GLU A 23 12.07 -10.73 34.65
N VAL A 24 12.92 -10.94 35.67
CA VAL A 24 13.33 -9.88 36.60
C VAL A 24 14.08 -8.75 35.88
N ALA A 25 15.04 -9.08 35.01
CA ALA A 25 15.82 -8.07 34.29
C ALA A 25 14.94 -7.25 33.32
N MET A 26 13.96 -7.87 32.68
CA MET A 26 13.03 -7.22 31.78
C MET A 26 12.02 -6.33 32.54
N CYS A 27 11.53 -6.79 33.69
CA CYS A 27 10.69 -6.00 34.56
C CYS A 27 11.42 -4.78 35.11
N ASP A 28 12.68 -4.92 35.49
CA ASP A 28 13.52 -3.81 35.96
C ASP A 28 13.73 -2.74 34.90
N LEU A 29 14.01 -3.15 33.65
CA LEU A 29 14.14 -2.21 32.54
C LEU A 29 12.83 -1.48 32.27
N LEU A 30 11.71 -2.19 32.23
CA LEU A 30 10.38 -1.60 31.99
C LEU A 30 10.00 -0.64 33.13
N ASN A 31 10.28 -0.97 34.38
CA ASN A 31 10.02 -0.09 35.51
C ASN A 31 10.85 1.20 35.45
N ARG A 32 12.10 1.11 35.03
CA ARG A 32 12.97 2.28 34.83
C ARG A 32 12.55 3.15 33.65
N LEU A 33 12.02 2.55 32.59
CA LEU A 33 11.45 3.30 31.48
C LEU A 33 10.17 4.02 31.90
N TRP A 34 9.26 3.34 32.57
CA TRP A 34 7.97 3.92 32.96
C TRP A 34 8.05 4.95 34.09
N SER A 35 9.09 4.89 34.92
CA SER A 35 9.32 5.90 35.96
C SER A 35 9.89 7.23 35.44
N ARG A 36 10.23 7.33 34.14
CA ARG A 36 10.81 8.52 33.52
C ARG A 36 9.97 9.13 32.41
N PRO A 37 10.07 10.46 32.18
CA PRO A 37 9.39 11.09 31.05
C PRO A 37 9.87 10.51 29.72
N ARG A 38 8.96 10.41 28.73
CA ARG A 38 9.23 9.81 27.41
C ARG A 38 10.46 10.39 26.69
N GLY A 39 10.81 11.65 26.93
CA GLY A 39 12.00 12.29 26.35
C GLY A 39 13.36 11.68 26.81
N GLU A 40 13.39 11.02 27.98
CA GLU A 40 14.60 10.40 28.52
C GLU A 40 14.71 8.90 28.17
N TRP A 41 13.66 8.29 27.63
CA TRP A 41 13.65 6.87 27.28
C TRP A 41 14.75 6.50 26.31
N ASN A 42 15.04 7.34 25.33
CA ASN A 42 16.14 7.12 24.37
C ASN A 42 17.50 6.91 25.03
N ARG A 43 17.74 7.58 26.15
CA ARG A 43 19.01 7.49 26.87
C ARG A 43 19.09 6.16 27.64
N VAL A 44 17.99 5.76 28.29
CA VAL A 44 17.91 4.50 29.06
C VAL A 44 18.01 3.29 28.11
N VAL A 45 17.23 3.28 27.02
CA VAL A 45 17.25 2.20 26.04
C VAL A 45 18.64 2.07 25.41
N ARG A 46 19.29 3.16 25.06
CA ARG A 46 20.62 3.12 24.43
C ARG A 46 21.71 2.56 25.34
N ASN A 47 21.61 2.81 26.64
CA ASN A 47 22.63 2.42 27.60
C ASN A 47 22.40 1.04 28.23
N GLU A 48 21.14 0.63 28.43
CA GLU A 48 20.80 -0.57 29.20
C GLU A 48 20.32 -1.75 28.33
N LEU A 49 19.85 -1.49 27.10
CA LEU A 49 19.35 -2.54 26.22
C LEU A 49 20.45 -3.53 25.76
N PRO A 50 21.67 -3.09 25.41
CA PRO A 50 22.74 -4.01 25.02
C PRO A 50 23.09 -5.01 26.13
N ASP A 51 23.23 -4.56 27.36
CA ASP A 51 23.54 -5.40 28.53
C ASP A 51 22.41 -6.41 28.85
N LEU A 52 21.14 -5.99 28.63
CA LEU A 52 19.99 -6.87 28.77
C LEU A 52 19.98 -7.96 27.71
N VAL A 53 20.25 -7.59 26.45
CA VAL A 53 20.29 -8.52 25.30
C VAL A 53 21.41 -9.55 25.52
N GLU A 54 22.59 -9.14 25.94
CA GLU A 54 23.69 -10.04 26.25
C GLU A 54 23.29 -11.06 27.32
N LYS A 55 22.68 -10.62 28.41
CA LYS A 55 22.19 -11.50 29.48
C LYS A 55 21.11 -12.47 29.00
N VAL A 56 20.18 -12.01 28.17
CA VAL A 56 19.10 -12.84 27.61
C VAL A 56 19.66 -13.91 26.68
N VAL A 57 20.58 -13.56 25.78
CA VAL A 57 21.21 -14.54 24.87
C VAL A 57 22.02 -15.56 25.63
N ALA A 58 22.81 -15.13 26.59
CA ALA A 58 23.60 -16.04 27.43
C ALA A 58 22.74 -17.01 28.26
N GLU A 59 21.58 -16.57 28.74
CA GLU A 59 20.68 -17.41 29.51
C GLU A 59 19.88 -18.37 28.61
N LEU A 60 19.49 -17.94 27.41
CA LEU A 60 18.85 -18.80 26.41
C LEU A 60 19.77 -19.92 25.93
N GLN A 61 21.04 -19.62 25.72
CA GLN A 61 22.04 -20.64 25.36
C GLN A 61 22.26 -21.67 26.47
N ARG A 62 22.24 -21.25 27.75
CA ARG A 62 22.41 -22.14 28.90
C ARG A 62 21.18 -22.99 29.23
N GLY A 63 20.00 -22.38 29.08
CA GLY A 63 18.73 -22.97 29.53
C GLY A 63 17.98 -23.80 28.49
N PHE A 64 18.29 -23.64 27.20
CA PHE A 64 17.57 -24.30 26.13
C PHE A 64 18.49 -24.87 25.05
N PRO A 65 18.97 -26.12 25.25
CA PRO A 65 19.88 -26.76 24.28
C PRO A 65 19.30 -26.87 22.86
N ALA A 66 17.98 -27.00 22.73
CA ALA A 66 17.29 -26.98 21.42
C ALA A 66 17.35 -25.61 20.72
N MET A 67 17.33 -24.52 21.47
CA MET A 67 17.53 -23.17 20.92
C MET A 67 19.03 -22.93 20.59
N ALA A 68 19.93 -23.45 21.37
CA ALA A 68 21.35 -23.42 21.05
C ALA A 68 21.67 -24.20 19.76
N ALA A 69 20.96 -25.30 19.48
CA ALA A 69 21.04 -26.05 18.22
C ALA A 69 20.40 -25.29 17.03
N LEU A 70 19.36 -24.51 17.26
CA LEU A 70 18.73 -23.66 16.23
C LEU A 70 19.56 -22.40 15.92
N LEU A 71 20.29 -21.87 16.90
CA LEU A 71 21.23 -20.77 16.70
C LEU A 71 22.56 -21.29 16.06
N GLY A 72 22.81 -22.59 16.09
CA GLY A 72 23.83 -23.34 15.36
C GLY A 72 25.13 -22.58 15.09
N ASP A 73 25.38 -22.25 13.83
CA ASP A 73 26.55 -21.51 13.36
C ASP A 73 26.39 -19.98 13.40
N THR A 74 25.32 -19.44 13.99
CA THR A 74 25.11 -17.99 14.05
C THR A 74 26.06 -17.41 15.13
N PRO A 75 26.92 -16.43 14.79
CA PRO A 75 27.77 -15.77 15.78
C PRO A 75 26.88 -15.13 16.87
N VAL A 76 27.32 -15.27 18.11
CA VAL A 76 26.62 -14.75 19.31
C VAL A 76 26.27 -13.27 19.14
N GLU A 77 27.17 -12.50 18.53
CA GLU A 77 27.03 -11.09 18.26
C GLU A 77 25.86 -10.78 17.26
N GLU A 78 25.64 -11.68 16.30
CA GLU A 78 24.54 -11.53 15.33
C GLU A 78 23.18 -11.85 15.97
N ALA A 79 23.11 -12.85 16.84
CA ALA A 79 21.93 -13.16 17.64
C ALA A 79 21.60 -12.04 18.63
N GLN A 80 22.60 -11.44 19.26
CA GLN A 80 22.45 -10.28 20.13
C GLN A 80 21.93 -9.09 19.37
N TRP A 81 22.51 -8.77 18.22
CA TRP A 81 22.06 -7.68 17.36
C TRP A 81 20.61 -7.86 16.88
N ALA A 82 20.24 -9.06 16.43
CA ALA A 82 18.89 -9.37 15.98
C ALA A 82 17.85 -9.20 17.11
N LEU A 83 18.18 -9.66 18.31
CA LEU A 83 17.34 -9.52 19.49
C LEU A 83 17.19 -8.04 19.91
N GLU A 84 18.29 -7.27 19.86
CA GLU A 84 18.26 -5.82 20.13
C GLU A 84 17.33 -5.10 19.17
N GLN A 85 17.41 -5.38 17.86
CA GLN A 85 16.54 -4.77 16.85
C GLN A 85 15.07 -5.17 17.04
N ALA A 86 14.80 -6.42 17.39
CA ALA A 86 13.44 -6.88 17.68
C ALA A 86 12.85 -6.14 18.89
N LEU A 87 13.62 -6.00 19.97
CA LEU A 87 13.17 -5.27 21.16
C LEU A 87 12.98 -3.78 20.90
N LEU A 88 13.85 -3.14 20.14
CA LEU A 88 13.68 -1.74 19.71
C LEU A 88 12.41 -1.55 18.91
N THR A 89 12.10 -2.47 17.99
CA THR A 89 10.87 -2.44 17.18
C THR A 89 9.63 -2.59 18.06
N VAL A 90 9.62 -3.52 19.00
CA VAL A 90 8.48 -3.73 19.93
C VAL A 90 8.28 -2.53 20.84
N LEU A 91 9.35 -1.86 21.26
CA LEU A 91 9.30 -0.64 22.07
C LEU A 91 8.92 0.62 21.26
N GLY A 92 8.72 0.49 19.94
CA GLY A 92 8.34 1.61 19.07
C GLY A 92 9.50 2.55 18.72
N TYR A 93 10.74 2.12 18.93
CA TYR A 93 11.93 2.86 18.53
C TYR A 93 12.34 2.47 17.11
N GLN A 94 11.96 3.30 16.13
CA GLN A 94 12.58 3.23 14.80
C GLN A 94 13.93 3.92 14.88
N LYS A 95 14.99 3.14 14.96
CA LYS A 95 16.35 3.65 14.83
C LYS A 95 16.57 3.97 13.34
N SER A 96 16.77 5.25 13.03
CA SER A 96 17.44 5.63 11.78
C SER A 96 18.76 4.84 11.69
N SER A 97 18.96 4.13 10.60
CA SER A 97 19.93 3.07 10.34
C SER A 97 21.40 3.49 10.46
N GLN A 98 21.89 3.82 11.67
CA GLN A 98 23.31 4.07 11.94
C GLN A 98 23.79 3.32 13.19
N SER A 99 23.30 2.12 13.44
CA SER A 99 23.98 1.21 14.36
C SER A 99 24.97 0.40 13.53
N LYS A 100 26.24 0.66 13.68
CA LYS A 100 27.32 -0.13 13.09
C LYS A 100 27.08 -1.59 13.41
N ARG A 101 26.71 -2.36 12.40
CA ARG A 101 26.81 -3.82 12.43
C ARG A 101 28.26 -4.15 12.75
N PRO A 102 28.59 -5.04 13.72
CA PRO A 102 29.97 -5.44 13.94
C PRO A 102 30.55 -5.92 12.61
N PRO A 103 31.83 -5.63 12.31
CA PRO A 103 32.45 -6.07 11.08
C PRO A 103 32.56 -7.59 11.14
N VAL A 104 31.55 -8.28 10.61
CA VAL A 104 31.64 -9.72 10.35
C VAL A 104 32.67 -9.88 9.25
N ALA A 105 33.77 -10.56 9.53
CA ALA A 105 34.70 -11.01 8.50
C ALA A 105 33.85 -11.69 7.42
N SER A 106 33.85 -11.12 6.22
CA SER A 106 32.98 -11.52 5.12
C SER A 106 33.31 -12.94 4.68
N VAL A 107 32.73 -13.91 5.38
CA VAL A 107 32.42 -15.20 4.77
C VAL A 107 31.21 -14.91 3.89
N VAL A 108 31.46 -14.71 2.61
CA VAL A 108 30.40 -14.56 1.58
C VAL A 108 29.69 -15.90 1.50
N THR A 109 28.75 -16.13 2.42
CA THR A 109 27.79 -17.21 2.29
C THR A 109 26.90 -16.79 1.10
N PRO A 110 26.87 -17.56 -0.01
CA PRO A 110 26.09 -17.18 -1.17
C PRO A 110 24.63 -17.04 -0.71
N MET A 111 24.10 -15.83 -0.79
CA MET A 111 22.70 -15.54 -0.46
C MET A 111 21.81 -16.44 -1.33
N PRO A 112 20.85 -17.20 -0.77
CA PRO A 112 19.94 -17.99 -1.60
C PRO A 112 19.31 -17.09 -2.67
N VAL A 113 19.33 -17.52 -3.92
CA VAL A 113 18.84 -16.73 -5.07
C VAL A 113 17.42 -16.19 -4.81
N ALA A 114 16.59 -16.98 -4.15
CA ALA A 114 15.23 -16.56 -3.81
C ALA A 114 15.21 -15.32 -2.89
N ARG A 115 16.11 -15.28 -1.89
CA ARG A 115 16.22 -14.12 -0.98
C ARG A 115 16.80 -12.91 -1.70
N ALA A 116 17.82 -13.11 -2.53
CA ALA A 116 18.37 -12.02 -3.35
C ALA A 116 17.32 -11.44 -4.31
N ARG A 117 16.45 -12.27 -4.89
CA ARG A 117 15.33 -11.80 -5.73
C ARG A 117 14.30 -11.00 -4.94
N GLN A 118 13.98 -11.41 -3.73
CA GLN A 118 13.07 -10.65 -2.86
C GLN A 118 13.70 -9.31 -2.46
N ASP A 119 14.95 -9.31 -2.01
CA ASP A 119 15.67 -8.09 -1.62
C ASP A 119 15.78 -7.11 -2.81
N LEU A 120 16.05 -7.62 -4.02
CA LEU A 120 16.09 -6.82 -5.24
C LEU A 120 14.71 -6.21 -5.55
N PHE A 121 13.65 -7.00 -5.42
CA PHE A 121 12.28 -6.51 -5.61
C PHE A 121 11.97 -5.39 -4.61
N ASP A 122 12.30 -5.56 -3.34
CA ASP A 122 12.03 -4.60 -2.28
C ASP A 122 12.77 -3.27 -2.50
N VAL A 123 14.01 -3.34 -3.01
CA VAL A 123 14.78 -2.14 -3.40
C VAL A 123 14.12 -1.44 -4.60
N LEU A 124 13.78 -2.16 -5.67
CA LEU A 124 13.13 -1.59 -6.86
C LEU A 124 11.72 -1.04 -6.54
N ALA A 125 11.03 -1.66 -5.58
CA ALA A 125 9.73 -1.20 -5.09
C ALA A 125 9.81 0.03 -4.16
N GLY A 126 11.03 0.46 -3.79
CA GLY A 126 11.23 1.56 -2.85
C GLY A 126 10.89 1.22 -1.40
N GLN A 127 10.79 -0.07 -1.06
CA GLN A 127 10.52 -0.54 0.30
C GLN A 127 11.80 -0.66 1.14
N ARG A 128 12.94 -0.69 0.49
CA ARG A 128 14.25 -0.83 1.10
C ARG A 128 15.28 0.06 0.42
N GLU A 129 16.22 0.56 1.19
CA GLU A 129 17.36 1.29 0.65
C GLU A 129 18.30 0.36 -0.13
N THR A 130 18.99 0.92 -1.13
CA THR A 130 19.99 0.20 -1.88
C THR A 130 21.14 -0.18 -0.95
N PRO A 131 21.57 -1.46 -0.90
CA PRO A 131 22.66 -1.90 -0.05
C PRO A 131 24.01 -1.26 -0.48
N GLU A 132 24.99 -1.24 0.44
CA GLU A 132 26.33 -0.64 0.20
C GLU A 132 27.05 -1.22 -1.04
N GLY A 133 26.81 -2.49 -1.39
CA GLY A 133 27.30 -3.13 -2.61
C GLY A 133 26.63 -2.69 -3.91
N GLY A 134 25.60 -1.86 -3.82
CA GLY A 134 24.88 -1.33 -4.95
C GLY A 134 23.85 -2.32 -5.55
N LEU A 135 22.99 -1.75 -6.40
CA LEU A 135 21.91 -2.51 -7.09
C LEU A 135 22.46 -3.64 -7.98
N GLY A 136 23.64 -3.40 -8.60
CA GLY A 136 24.25 -4.37 -9.53
C GLY A 136 24.73 -5.66 -8.87
N GLU A 137 25.23 -5.60 -7.63
CA GLU A 137 25.61 -6.81 -6.90
C GLU A 137 24.40 -7.63 -6.50
N LEU A 138 23.37 -6.96 -6.01
CA LEU A 138 22.12 -7.60 -5.64
C LEU A 138 21.43 -8.25 -6.85
N ALA A 139 21.43 -7.58 -8.00
CA ALA A 139 20.90 -8.09 -9.25
C ALA A 139 21.65 -9.33 -9.74
N ARG A 140 22.99 -9.34 -9.60
CA ARG A 140 23.82 -10.50 -9.95
C ARG A 140 23.51 -11.68 -9.01
N ALA A 141 23.38 -11.44 -7.70
CA ALA A 141 23.02 -12.48 -6.73
C ALA A 141 21.61 -13.02 -6.97
N ALA A 142 20.69 -12.17 -7.43
CA ALA A 142 19.32 -12.54 -7.79
C ALA A 142 19.20 -13.28 -9.13
N GLY A 143 20.29 -13.33 -9.93
CA GLY A 143 20.24 -13.86 -11.28
C GLY A 143 19.23 -13.11 -12.17
N TRP A 144 19.08 -11.80 -11.94
CA TRP A 144 18.18 -10.92 -12.67
C TRP A 144 18.91 -9.62 -13.03
N PRO A 145 19.56 -9.55 -14.19
CA PRO A 145 20.27 -8.35 -14.61
C PRO A 145 19.29 -7.17 -14.64
N VAL A 146 19.72 -6.04 -14.09
CA VAL A 146 18.88 -4.84 -14.09
C VAL A 146 18.71 -4.38 -15.54
N PRO A 147 17.48 -4.33 -16.04
CA PRO A 147 17.22 -3.84 -17.39
C PRO A 147 17.28 -2.30 -17.44
N ASP A 148 17.40 -1.73 -18.64
CA ASP A 148 17.36 -0.28 -18.81
C ASP A 148 15.99 0.29 -18.40
N THR A 149 14.93 -0.41 -18.76
CA THR A 149 13.55 -0.03 -18.45
C THR A 149 12.76 -1.18 -17.82
N VAL A 150 11.84 -0.85 -16.95
CA VAL A 150 10.93 -1.80 -16.29
C VAL A 150 9.49 -1.31 -16.36
N GLN A 151 8.56 -2.26 -16.31
CA GLN A 151 7.14 -2.00 -16.22
C GLN A 151 6.55 -2.86 -15.10
N ALA A 152 5.86 -2.23 -14.15
CA ALA A 152 5.22 -2.95 -13.06
C ALA A 152 3.87 -3.54 -13.49
N VAL A 153 3.58 -4.76 -13.05
CA VAL A 153 2.27 -5.39 -13.18
C VAL A 153 1.79 -5.75 -11.79
N VAL A 154 0.61 -5.27 -11.40
CA VAL A 154 0.03 -5.54 -10.08
C VAL A 154 -1.23 -6.38 -10.26
N LEU A 155 -1.31 -7.47 -9.51
CA LEU A 155 -2.41 -8.44 -9.58
C LEU A 155 -3.32 -8.28 -8.36
N ALA A 156 -4.63 -8.33 -8.59
CA ALA A 156 -5.61 -8.39 -7.49
C ALA A 156 -5.62 -9.75 -6.77
N THR A 157 -5.19 -10.82 -7.47
CA THR A 157 -5.18 -12.19 -6.94
C THR A 157 -3.78 -12.81 -7.15
N PRO A 158 -3.14 -13.37 -6.11
CA PRO A 158 -1.75 -13.85 -6.20
C PRO A 158 -1.58 -15.20 -6.91
N ALA A 159 -2.64 -15.93 -7.20
CA ALA A 159 -2.64 -17.38 -7.47
C ALA A 159 -1.78 -17.84 -8.67
N GLU A 160 -1.40 -16.98 -9.62
CA GLU A 160 -0.75 -17.41 -10.86
C GLU A 160 0.54 -16.63 -11.19
N ALA A 161 1.08 -15.91 -10.23
CA ALA A 161 2.22 -15.02 -10.44
C ALA A 161 3.48 -15.72 -10.98
N PRO A 162 3.88 -16.93 -10.54
CA PRO A 162 5.09 -17.59 -11.07
C PRO A 162 4.98 -17.96 -12.56
N GLN A 163 3.82 -18.46 -12.99
CA GLN A 163 3.56 -18.82 -14.37
C GLN A 163 3.55 -17.58 -15.27
N LEU A 164 2.93 -16.50 -14.76
CA LEU A 164 2.87 -15.23 -15.44
C LEU A 164 4.27 -14.59 -15.58
N ALA A 165 5.09 -14.67 -14.53
CA ALA A 165 6.46 -14.15 -14.58
C ALA A 165 7.31 -14.87 -15.62
N ALA A 166 7.19 -16.19 -15.74
CA ALA A 166 7.87 -16.96 -16.76
C ALA A 166 7.41 -16.56 -18.18
N ALA A 167 6.10 -16.38 -18.37
CA ALA A 167 5.52 -15.95 -19.65
C ALA A 167 5.92 -14.52 -20.05
N LEU A 168 6.21 -13.66 -19.07
CA LEU A 168 6.60 -12.26 -19.26
C LEU A 168 8.11 -12.03 -19.18
N GLY A 169 8.92 -12.96 -19.68
CA GLY A 169 10.37 -12.78 -19.80
C GLY A 169 11.11 -12.84 -18.46
N HIS A 170 10.73 -13.77 -17.60
CA HIS A 170 11.31 -13.96 -16.27
C HIS A 170 11.20 -12.73 -15.36
N ALA A 171 10.02 -12.11 -15.33
CA ALA A 171 9.74 -10.97 -14.49
C ALA A 171 10.11 -11.22 -13.02
N LEU A 172 10.53 -10.17 -12.33
CA LEU A 172 10.84 -10.23 -10.91
C LEU A 172 9.54 -10.15 -10.11
N ILE A 173 9.28 -11.17 -9.28
CA ILE A 173 8.06 -11.27 -8.47
C ILE A 173 8.32 -10.78 -7.05
N GLY A 174 7.35 -10.07 -6.48
CA GLY A 174 7.35 -9.70 -5.07
C GLY A 174 5.96 -9.35 -4.57
N SER A 175 5.89 -8.84 -3.36
CA SER A 175 4.64 -8.43 -2.72
C SER A 175 4.77 -7.05 -2.10
N VAL A 176 3.78 -6.20 -2.33
CA VAL A 176 3.71 -4.84 -1.77
C VAL A 176 2.32 -4.60 -1.19
N GLU A 177 2.24 -4.29 0.11
CA GLU A 177 0.99 -4.02 0.83
C GLU A 177 -0.11 -5.05 0.57
N GLY A 178 0.27 -6.34 0.56
CA GLY A 178 -0.66 -7.45 0.38
C GLY A 178 -1.06 -7.74 -1.08
N HIS A 179 -0.53 -7.01 -2.05
CA HIS A 179 -0.73 -7.26 -3.47
C HIS A 179 0.51 -7.94 -4.06
N THR A 180 0.30 -8.91 -4.92
CA THR A 180 1.38 -9.49 -5.72
C THR A 180 1.70 -8.57 -6.89
N ALA A 181 2.98 -8.29 -7.06
CA ALA A 181 3.47 -7.43 -8.12
C ALA A 181 4.64 -8.08 -8.86
N LEU A 182 4.81 -7.72 -10.12
CA LEU A 182 5.89 -8.17 -10.98
C LEU A 182 6.56 -6.95 -11.61
N PHE A 183 7.88 -6.98 -11.72
CA PHE A 183 8.61 -6.08 -12.61
C PHE A 183 8.97 -6.84 -13.88
N VAL A 184 8.42 -6.38 -14.99
CA VAL A 184 8.66 -6.92 -16.34
C VAL A 184 9.84 -6.15 -16.93
N PRO A 185 10.93 -6.84 -17.32
CA PRO A 185 12.08 -6.19 -17.90
C PRO A 185 11.81 -5.79 -19.35
N ASP A 186 12.44 -4.71 -19.78
CA ASP A 186 12.50 -4.21 -21.18
C ASP A 186 11.16 -4.29 -21.92
N PRO A 187 10.15 -3.56 -21.47
CA PRO A 187 8.79 -3.64 -22.02
C PRO A 187 8.71 -3.29 -23.50
N ALA A 188 9.73 -2.63 -24.07
CA ALA A 188 9.82 -2.39 -25.51
C ALA A 188 9.86 -3.69 -26.34
N THR A 189 10.35 -4.79 -25.74
CA THR A 189 10.35 -6.12 -26.37
C THR A 189 9.01 -6.85 -26.19
N GLN A 190 8.15 -6.34 -25.31
CA GLN A 190 6.85 -6.91 -25.00
C GLN A 190 5.75 -5.97 -25.52
N THR A 191 5.14 -6.31 -26.62
CA THR A 191 4.03 -5.52 -27.16
C THR A 191 2.86 -5.51 -26.13
N ARG A 192 2.13 -4.39 -26.07
CA ARG A 192 0.91 -4.27 -25.26
C ARG A 192 -0.05 -5.45 -25.48
N ALA A 193 -0.22 -5.90 -26.71
CA ALA A 193 -1.06 -7.05 -27.08
C ALA A 193 -0.62 -8.35 -26.36
N ARG A 194 0.68 -8.55 -26.16
CA ARG A 194 1.21 -9.71 -25.43
C ARG A 194 0.87 -9.63 -23.93
N LEU A 195 1.00 -8.44 -23.34
CA LEU A 195 0.57 -8.21 -21.94
C LEU A 195 -0.92 -8.41 -21.77
N GLU A 196 -1.74 -7.87 -22.68
CA GLU A 196 -3.19 -8.06 -22.69
C GLU A 196 -3.58 -9.53 -22.79
N ALA A 197 -2.91 -10.29 -23.67
CA ALA A 197 -3.14 -11.73 -23.81
C ALA A 197 -2.74 -12.52 -22.55
N ALA A 198 -1.57 -12.22 -21.98
CA ALA A 198 -1.08 -12.88 -20.77
C ALA A 198 -1.95 -12.58 -19.54
N LEU A 199 -2.53 -11.39 -19.46
CA LEU A 199 -3.35 -10.91 -18.34
C LEU A 199 -4.86 -11.07 -18.58
N LYS A 200 -5.28 -11.68 -19.68
CA LYS A 200 -6.70 -11.90 -20.00
C LYS A 200 -7.39 -12.70 -18.88
N GLY A 201 -8.57 -12.27 -18.47
CA GLY A 201 -9.33 -12.90 -17.40
C GLY A 201 -8.83 -12.59 -15.99
N ARG A 202 -7.79 -11.77 -15.85
CA ARG A 202 -7.22 -11.36 -14.56
C ARG A 202 -7.50 -9.90 -14.26
N ALA A 203 -7.86 -9.63 -13.01
CA ALA A 203 -7.91 -8.25 -12.53
C ALA A 203 -6.48 -7.79 -12.23
N ALA A 204 -5.92 -7.00 -13.12
CA ALA A 204 -4.54 -6.52 -13.08
C ALA A 204 -4.45 -5.07 -13.52
N ALA A 205 -3.42 -4.38 -13.04
CA ALA A 205 -3.03 -3.07 -13.56
C ALA A 205 -1.56 -3.10 -14.00
N VAL A 206 -1.31 -2.47 -15.13
CA VAL A 206 0.00 -2.39 -15.78
C VAL A 206 0.50 -0.95 -15.68
N GLY A 207 1.66 -0.75 -15.07
CA GLY A 207 2.32 0.53 -14.90
C GLY A 207 2.83 1.12 -16.21
N HIS A 208 3.28 2.36 -16.16
CA HIS A 208 4.04 2.96 -17.25
C HIS A 208 5.45 2.40 -17.27
N ALA A 209 6.04 2.24 -18.47
CA ALA A 209 7.43 1.85 -18.62
C ALA A 209 8.35 2.99 -18.16
N VAL A 210 9.28 2.69 -17.24
CA VAL A 210 10.18 3.68 -16.65
C VAL A 210 11.61 3.11 -16.59
N PRO A 211 12.64 3.97 -16.45
CA PRO A 211 13.97 3.52 -16.09
C PRO A 211 13.95 2.67 -14.82
N ALA A 212 14.81 1.67 -14.70
CA ALA A 212 14.86 0.78 -13.54
C ALA A 212 15.03 1.53 -12.21
N ALA A 213 15.73 2.67 -12.22
CA ALA A 213 15.87 3.55 -11.05
C ALA A 213 14.51 4.12 -10.54
N ASP A 214 13.53 4.26 -11.42
CA ASP A 214 12.21 4.80 -11.14
C ASP A 214 11.13 3.71 -11.00
N ALA A 215 11.51 2.44 -10.90
CA ALA A 215 10.62 1.27 -10.85
C ALA A 215 9.50 1.43 -9.81
N ALA A 216 9.82 2.03 -8.65
CA ALA A 216 8.85 2.33 -7.60
C ALA A 216 7.69 3.23 -8.08
N SER A 217 7.94 4.14 -9.03
CA SER A 217 6.92 5.00 -9.60
C SER A 217 5.93 4.22 -10.46
N SER A 218 6.44 3.34 -11.35
CA SER A 218 5.60 2.44 -12.16
C SER A 218 4.68 1.58 -11.27
N LEU A 219 5.26 1.01 -10.21
CA LEU A 219 4.52 0.18 -9.24
C LEU A 219 3.45 0.98 -8.50
N ARG A 220 3.78 2.17 -8.01
CA ARG A 220 2.85 3.06 -7.30
C ARG A 220 1.64 3.42 -8.16
N TRP A 221 1.87 3.79 -9.43
CA TRP A 221 0.79 4.13 -10.36
C TRP A 221 -0.08 2.93 -10.71
N ALA A 222 0.53 1.75 -10.95
CA ALA A 222 -0.22 0.52 -11.21
C ALA A 222 -1.09 0.12 -10.02
N ARG A 223 -0.57 0.20 -8.79
CA ARG A 223 -1.34 -0.08 -7.56
C ARG A 223 -2.49 0.89 -7.39
N TYR A 224 -2.25 2.18 -7.61
CA TYR A 224 -3.28 3.19 -7.52
C TYR A 224 -4.38 2.92 -8.56
N LEU A 225 -4.00 2.65 -9.81
CA LEU A 225 -4.94 2.29 -10.86
C LEU A 225 -5.75 1.03 -10.53
N LEU A 226 -5.11 -0.01 -9.96
CA LEU A 226 -5.80 -1.23 -9.52
C LEU A 226 -6.84 -0.92 -8.45
N SER A 227 -6.53 -0.02 -7.50
CA SER A 227 -7.48 0.41 -6.48
C SER A 227 -8.69 1.14 -7.07
N LEU A 228 -8.54 1.76 -8.24
CA LEU A 228 -9.59 2.42 -9.00
C LEU A 228 -10.32 1.46 -9.96
N ALA A 229 -9.74 0.33 -10.32
CA ALA A 229 -10.32 -0.62 -11.26
C ALA A 229 -11.49 -1.42 -10.66
N PRO A 230 -12.52 -1.86 -11.40
CA PRO A 230 -13.62 -2.68 -10.88
C PRO A 230 -13.04 -3.94 -10.23
N GLY A 231 -13.22 -4.08 -8.90
CA GLY A 231 -12.86 -5.30 -8.19
C GLY A 231 -13.75 -6.46 -8.68
N GLY A 232 -13.17 -7.35 -9.44
CA GLY A 232 -13.82 -8.55 -9.92
C GLY A 232 -12.95 -9.19 -10.99
N GLY A 233 -12.26 -10.29 -10.66
CA GLY A 233 -11.74 -11.20 -11.66
C GLY A 233 -12.93 -11.96 -12.28
N GLY A 234 -12.85 -12.23 -13.57
CA GLY A 234 -13.84 -13.00 -14.31
C GLY A 234 -13.34 -13.13 -15.75
N PRO A 235 -13.92 -14.01 -16.55
CA PRO A 235 -13.45 -14.29 -17.91
C PRO A 235 -13.38 -13.05 -18.83
N GLU A 236 -14.17 -12.01 -18.49
CA GLU A 236 -14.19 -10.73 -19.20
C GLU A 236 -13.28 -9.66 -18.59
N ALA A 237 -12.53 -9.98 -17.49
CA ALA A 237 -11.62 -9.03 -16.89
C ALA A 237 -10.48 -8.70 -17.87
N ARG A 238 -10.21 -7.40 -18.03
CA ARG A 238 -9.11 -6.89 -18.84
C ARG A 238 -8.14 -6.13 -17.94
N PRO A 239 -6.83 -6.19 -18.21
CA PRO A 239 -5.86 -5.39 -17.51
C PRO A 239 -6.10 -3.89 -17.79
N ALA A 240 -5.94 -3.06 -16.76
CA ALA A 240 -5.95 -1.62 -16.89
C ALA A 240 -4.52 -1.12 -17.08
N PHE A 241 -4.28 -0.23 -18.05
CA PHE A 241 -2.97 0.32 -18.33
C PHE A 241 -2.89 1.76 -17.82
N VAL A 242 -1.82 2.07 -17.12
CA VAL A 242 -1.54 3.43 -16.61
C VAL A 242 -1.49 4.44 -17.76
N ASP A 243 -0.96 4.03 -18.93
CA ASP A 243 -0.83 4.88 -20.12
C ASP A 243 -2.17 5.44 -20.61
N ASP A 244 -3.25 4.68 -20.43
CA ASP A 244 -4.61 5.10 -20.80
C ASP A 244 -5.23 6.04 -19.75
N HIS A 245 -4.59 6.21 -18.59
CA HIS A 245 -5.16 6.90 -17.42
C HIS A 245 -4.24 7.96 -16.81
N LEU A 246 -3.17 8.38 -17.50
CA LEU A 246 -2.15 9.30 -16.96
C LEU A 246 -2.76 10.59 -16.42
N SER A 247 -3.63 11.24 -17.18
CA SER A 247 -4.30 12.49 -16.75
C SER A 247 -5.19 12.28 -15.54
N ALA A 248 -5.92 11.16 -15.50
CA ALA A 248 -6.79 10.83 -14.37
C ALA A 248 -5.97 10.56 -13.09
N LEU A 249 -4.87 9.82 -13.21
CA LEU A 249 -3.97 9.54 -12.10
C LEU A 249 -3.31 10.82 -11.58
N LEU A 250 -2.89 11.72 -12.48
CA LEU A 250 -2.33 13.02 -12.11
C LEU A 250 -3.33 13.86 -11.31
N LEU A 251 -4.58 13.96 -11.78
CA LEU A 251 -5.63 14.71 -11.09
C LEU A 251 -6.04 14.13 -9.73
N LEU A 252 -5.83 12.84 -9.51
CA LEU A 252 -6.13 12.15 -8.27
C LEU A 252 -4.93 11.98 -7.33
N GLN A 253 -3.74 12.47 -7.72
CA GLN A 253 -2.52 12.30 -6.93
C GLN A 253 -2.59 13.03 -5.58
N ASP A 254 -3.23 14.19 -5.57
CA ASP A 254 -3.49 15.02 -4.37
C ASP A 254 -4.97 15.35 -4.29
N GLU A 255 -5.71 14.60 -3.46
CA GLU A 255 -7.16 14.82 -3.26
C GLU A 255 -7.43 16.22 -2.67
N SER A 256 -6.55 16.74 -1.81
CA SER A 256 -6.72 18.04 -1.17
C SER A 256 -6.57 19.19 -2.17
N LEU A 257 -5.59 19.09 -3.06
CA LEU A 257 -5.38 20.07 -4.12
C LEU A 257 -6.52 20.03 -5.13
N ALA A 258 -7.00 18.84 -5.49
CA ALA A 258 -8.14 18.65 -6.38
C ALA A 258 -9.45 19.20 -5.76
N ASP A 259 -9.67 19.00 -4.45
CA ASP A 259 -10.81 19.60 -3.73
C ASP A 259 -10.70 21.13 -3.68
N ALA A 260 -9.52 21.71 -3.47
CA ALA A 260 -9.28 23.14 -3.50
C ALA A 260 -9.57 23.75 -4.87
N LEU A 261 -9.11 23.11 -5.97
CA LEU A 261 -9.38 23.51 -7.34
C LEU A 261 -10.89 23.47 -7.64
N THR A 262 -11.53 22.39 -7.22
CA THR A 262 -12.98 22.18 -7.38
C THR A 262 -13.79 23.25 -6.63
N SER A 263 -13.41 23.53 -5.38
CA SER A 263 -14.08 24.55 -4.56
C SER A 263 -13.94 25.94 -5.15
N ARG A 264 -12.75 26.27 -5.66
CA ARG A 264 -12.48 27.56 -6.28
C ARG A 264 -13.35 27.81 -7.51
N TRP A 265 -13.43 26.84 -8.40
CA TRP A 265 -14.04 27.04 -9.71
C TRP A 265 -15.51 26.63 -9.80
N LEU A 266 -15.95 25.65 -9.04
CA LEU A 266 -17.32 25.15 -9.08
C LEU A 266 -18.24 25.74 -7.99
N GLY A 267 -17.73 26.72 -7.22
CA GLY A 267 -18.52 27.47 -6.24
C GLY A 267 -19.85 28.00 -6.79
N PRO A 268 -19.88 28.66 -7.96
CA PRO A 268 -21.15 29.17 -8.55
C PRO A 268 -22.22 28.10 -8.80
N LEU A 269 -21.79 26.82 -8.97
CA LEU A 269 -22.72 25.71 -9.16
C LEU A 269 -23.27 25.15 -7.85
N SER A 270 -22.62 25.42 -6.71
CA SER A 270 -23.01 24.89 -5.39
C SER A 270 -24.31 25.48 -4.85
N GLU A 271 -24.72 26.64 -5.34
CA GLU A 271 -25.98 27.31 -4.97
C GLU A 271 -27.19 26.69 -5.65
N LEU A 272 -26.98 25.78 -6.60
CA LEU A 272 -28.07 25.15 -7.36
C LEU A 272 -28.58 23.89 -6.67
N THR A 273 -29.77 23.45 -7.02
CA THR A 273 -30.25 22.14 -6.58
C THR A 273 -29.37 21.03 -7.13
N PRO A 274 -29.19 19.90 -6.42
CA PRO A 274 -28.31 18.82 -6.85
C PRO A 274 -28.52 18.34 -8.29
N ARG A 275 -29.79 18.25 -8.71
CA ARG A 275 -30.15 17.86 -10.09
C ARG A 275 -29.77 18.91 -11.13
N GLN A 276 -29.89 20.21 -10.79
CA GLN A 276 -29.46 21.28 -11.68
C GLN A 276 -27.96 21.33 -11.80
N ASN A 277 -27.29 21.27 -10.67
CA ASN A 277 -25.82 21.22 -10.60
C ASN A 277 -25.28 20.10 -11.51
N GLU A 278 -25.68 18.84 -11.28
CA GLU A 278 -25.23 17.68 -12.06
C GLU A 278 -25.46 17.89 -13.58
N ARG A 279 -26.65 18.39 -13.97
CA ARG A 279 -26.95 18.65 -15.37
C ARG A 279 -26.08 19.73 -16.00
N LEU A 280 -25.78 20.80 -15.27
CA LEU A 280 -24.93 21.88 -15.76
C LEU A 280 -23.47 21.46 -15.80
N GLU A 281 -22.97 20.73 -14.79
CA GLU A 281 -21.63 20.19 -14.77
C GLU A 281 -21.33 19.25 -15.95
N VAL A 282 -22.23 18.29 -16.20
CA VAL A 282 -22.09 17.36 -17.33
C VAL A 282 -22.15 18.11 -18.66
N THR A 283 -22.99 19.17 -18.75
CA THR A 283 -23.09 19.97 -19.98
C THR A 283 -21.86 20.84 -20.19
N LEU A 284 -21.34 21.46 -19.12
CA LEU A 284 -20.14 22.29 -19.19
C LEU A 284 -18.92 21.45 -19.58
N LEU A 285 -18.75 20.27 -18.95
CA LEU A 285 -17.63 19.37 -19.28
C LEU A 285 -17.71 18.92 -20.75
N ALA A 286 -18.88 18.45 -21.21
CA ALA A 286 -19.04 18.03 -22.60
C ALA A 286 -18.81 19.17 -23.61
N TRP A 287 -19.13 20.41 -23.23
CA TRP A 287 -18.87 21.58 -24.08
C TRP A 287 -17.37 21.92 -24.11
N LEU A 288 -16.67 21.84 -22.96
CA LEU A 288 -15.23 22.08 -22.89
C LEU A 288 -14.45 21.03 -23.69
N GLU A 289 -14.85 19.75 -23.61
CA GLU A 289 -14.23 18.65 -24.34
C GLU A 289 -14.54 18.67 -25.84
N GLY A 290 -15.77 18.97 -26.21
CA GLY A 290 -16.24 18.91 -27.60
C GLY A 290 -16.03 20.18 -28.41
N GLY A 291 -15.67 21.30 -27.79
CA GLY A 291 -15.44 22.57 -28.47
C GLY A 291 -16.69 23.30 -28.93
N GLY A 292 -17.90 22.73 -28.76
CA GLY A 292 -19.13 23.37 -29.23
C GLY A 292 -20.43 22.72 -28.74
N ALA A 293 -21.56 23.47 -28.91
CA ALA A 293 -22.86 22.97 -28.50
C ALA A 293 -23.37 21.76 -29.31
N PRO A 294 -23.14 21.65 -30.63
CA PRO A 294 -23.52 20.46 -31.37
C PRO A 294 -22.80 19.20 -30.94
N GLU A 295 -21.48 19.28 -30.69
CA GLU A 295 -20.65 18.17 -30.24
C GLU A 295 -21.02 17.72 -28.82
N ALA A 296 -21.23 18.66 -27.92
CA ALA A 296 -21.73 18.38 -26.58
C ALA A 296 -23.10 17.71 -26.60
N ALA A 297 -24.00 18.12 -27.52
CA ALA A 297 -25.31 17.51 -27.70
C ALA A 297 -25.23 16.04 -28.14
N LYS A 298 -24.30 15.72 -29.03
CA LYS A 298 -24.02 14.35 -29.46
C LYS A 298 -23.50 13.51 -28.29
N LEU A 299 -22.54 14.02 -27.54
CA LEU A 299 -21.93 13.31 -26.35
C LEU A 299 -22.98 13.05 -25.27
N LEU A 300 -23.94 14.00 -25.08
CA LEU A 300 -24.97 13.90 -24.06
C LEU A 300 -26.23 13.21 -24.50
N HIS A 301 -26.37 12.86 -25.79
CA HIS A 301 -27.57 12.31 -26.40
C HIS A 301 -28.83 13.19 -26.18
N VAL A 302 -28.67 14.53 -26.31
CA VAL A 302 -29.75 15.50 -26.16
C VAL A 302 -29.82 16.41 -27.37
N HIS A 303 -30.97 17.13 -27.52
CA HIS A 303 -31.10 18.07 -28.60
C HIS A 303 -30.16 19.29 -28.44
N PRO A 304 -29.51 19.81 -29.49
CA PRO A 304 -28.60 20.96 -29.42
C PRO A 304 -29.20 22.21 -28.77
N GLN A 305 -30.51 22.43 -28.92
CA GLN A 305 -31.20 23.53 -28.28
C GLN A 305 -31.20 23.43 -26.74
N THR A 306 -31.28 22.20 -26.21
CA THR A 306 -31.17 21.93 -24.76
C THR A 306 -29.77 22.31 -24.24
N VAL A 307 -28.73 21.97 -25.00
CA VAL A 307 -27.36 22.36 -24.64
C VAL A 307 -27.20 23.87 -24.66
N ARG A 308 -27.68 24.56 -25.73
CA ARG A 308 -27.63 26.03 -25.81
C ARG A 308 -28.33 26.70 -24.63
N TYR A 309 -29.51 26.19 -24.24
CA TYR A 309 -30.23 26.70 -23.08
C TYR A 309 -29.41 26.56 -21.79
N ARG A 310 -28.82 25.39 -21.54
CA ARG A 310 -27.99 25.16 -20.38
C ARG A 310 -26.70 25.99 -20.39
N LEU A 311 -26.08 26.17 -21.56
CA LEU A 311 -24.91 27.04 -21.72
C LEU A 311 -25.22 28.50 -21.37
N ARG A 312 -26.37 29.01 -21.72
CA ARG A 312 -26.79 30.36 -21.29
C ARG A 312 -26.96 30.49 -19.79
N GLN A 313 -27.38 29.43 -19.10
CA GLN A 313 -27.39 29.39 -17.63
C GLN A 313 -25.99 29.39 -17.06
N ILE A 314 -25.09 28.59 -17.63
CA ILE A 314 -23.66 28.52 -17.25
C ILE A 314 -22.99 29.87 -17.47
N GLU A 315 -23.23 30.52 -18.61
CA GLU A 315 -22.73 31.88 -18.90
C GLU A 315 -23.19 32.92 -17.88
N LYS A 316 -24.42 32.82 -17.37
CA LYS A 316 -24.89 33.70 -16.30
C LYS A 316 -24.18 33.49 -14.98
N LEU A 317 -23.78 32.26 -14.66
CA LEU A 317 -23.09 31.90 -13.42
C LEU A 317 -21.60 32.26 -13.44
N PHE A 318 -20.94 32.01 -14.56
CA PHE A 318 -19.48 32.17 -14.69
C PHE A 318 -19.09 33.50 -15.38
N GLY A 319 -20.02 34.15 -16.05
CA GLY A 319 -19.79 35.44 -16.72
C GLY A 319 -18.71 35.37 -17.80
N PRO A 320 -17.87 36.44 -17.90
CA PRO A 320 -16.84 36.56 -18.92
C PRO A 320 -15.68 35.55 -18.71
N ALA A 321 -15.56 34.94 -17.52
CA ALA A 321 -14.50 33.98 -17.19
C ALA A 321 -14.48 32.78 -18.15
N LEU A 322 -15.66 32.37 -18.69
CA LEU A 322 -15.71 31.29 -19.68
C LEU A 322 -15.07 31.62 -21.04
N ARG A 323 -14.73 32.88 -21.29
CA ARG A 323 -14.04 33.29 -22.52
C ARG A 323 -12.52 33.20 -22.39
N ASP A 324 -12.01 33.22 -21.17
CA ASP A 324 -10.58 33.10 -20.91
C ASP A 324 -10.11 31.66 -21.05
N PRO A 325 -9.13 31.36 -21.91
CA PRO A 325 -8.64 30.00 -22.16
C PRO A 325 -8.05 29.35 -20.89
N ARG A 326 -7.40 30.10 -20.02
CA ARG A 326 -6.81 29.59 -18.76
C ARG A 326 -7.93 29.16 -17.81
N THR A 327 -8.94 29.99 -17.65
CA THR A 327 -10.11 29.67 -16.81
C THR A 327 -10.84 28.43 -17.34
N ARG A 328 -11.00 28.32 -18.66
CA ARG A 328 -11.61 27.12 -19.26
C ARG A 328 -10.84 25.85 -18.95
N PHE A 329 -9.51 25.90 -19.03
CA PHE A 329 -8.64 24.78 -18.69
C PHE A 329 -8.76 24.40 -17.20
N GLU A 330 -8.72 25.38 -16.29
CA GLU A 330 -8.87 25.12 -14.86
C GLU A 330 -10.27 24.59 -14.49
N LEU A 331 -11.33 25.09 -15.15
CA LEU A 331 -12.70 24.55 -15.03
C LEU A 331 -12.80 23.11 -15.52
N GLU A 332 -12.19 22.78 -16.65
CA GLU A 332 -12.17 21.42 -17.16
C GLU A 332 -11.46 20.48 -16.19
N MET A 333 -10.30 20.87 -15.66
CA MET A 333 -9.58 20.11 -14.64
C MET A 333 -10.43 19.93 -13.38
N ALA A 334 -11.10 20.97 -12.90
CA ALA A 334 -11.97 20.91 -11.71
C ALA A 334 -13.15 19.94 -11.91
N LEU A 335 -13.81 19.99 -13.05
CA LEU A 335 -14.91 19.10 -13.39
C LEU A 335 -14.47 17.64 -13.53
N ARG A 336 -13.34 17.40 -14.18
CA ARG A 336 -12.73 16.06 -14.31
C ARG A 336 -12.33 15.50 -12.95
N SER A 337 -11.65 16.29 -12.11
CA SER A 337 -11.26 15.90 -10.76
C SER A 337 -12.47 15.53 -9.91
N ARG A 338 -13.52 16.39 -9.91
CA ARG A 338 -14.75 16.13 -9.16
C ARG A 338 -15.43 14.83 -9.58
N ARG A 339 -15.53 14.59 -10.88
CA ARG A 339 -16.12 13.37 -11.45
C ARG A 339 -15.30 12.11 -11.03
N LEU A 340 -13.99 12.19 -11.15
CA LEU A 340 -13.08 11.11 -10.77
C LEU A 340 -13.15 10.82 -9.26
N MET A 341 -13.10 11.87 -8.42
CA MET A 341 -13.21 11.71 -6.96
C MET A 341 -14.56 11.14 -6.54
N ALA A 342 -15.66 11.59 -7.15
CA ALA A 342 -16.99 11.02 -6.89
C ALA A 342 -17.03 9.53 -7.25
N HIS A 343 -16.39 9.14 -8.35
CA HIS A 343 -16.27 7.74 -8.75
C HIS A 343 -15.46 6.91 -7.74
N VAL A 344 -14.33 7.42 -7.28
CA VAL A 344 -13.47 6.78 -6.26
C VAL A 344 -14.22 6.63 -4.93
N ARG A 345 -14.86 7.71 -4.45
CA ARG A 345 -15.64 7.69 -3.19
C ARG A 345 -16.78 6.68 -3.24
N ASN A 346 -17.53 6.63 -4.34
CA ASN A 346 -18.61 5.65 -4.54
C ASN A 346 -18.10 4.21 -4.54
N ARG A 347 -16.92 3.96 -5.08
CA ARG A 347 -16.29 2.63 -5.08
C ARG A 347 -15.82 2.22 -3.70
N ARG A 348 -15.10 3.10 -2.99
CA ARG A 348 -14.69 2.87 -1.60
C ARG A 348 -15.91 2.55 -0.72
N ALA A 349 -17.01 3.27 -0.89
CA ALA A 349 -18.27 3.03 -0.18
C ALA A 349 -18.91 1.67 -0.53
N ARG A 350 -18.85 1.25 -1.80
CA ARG A 350 -19.35 -0.09 -2.22
C ARG A 350 -18.47 -1.22 -1.68
N ALA A 351 -17.14 -1.08 -1.72
CA ALA A 351 -16.21 -2.05 -1.16
C ALA A 351 -16.40 -2.20 0.36
N GLY A 352 -16.53 -1.09 1.09
CA GLY A 352 -16.82 -1.10 2.53
C GLY A 352 -18.16 -1.77 2.89
N ARG A 353 -19.21 -1.59 2.08
CA ARG A 353 -20.49 -2.29 2.26
C ARG A 353 -20.35 -3.80 2.03
N ARG A 354 -19.63 -4.22 1.00
CA ARG A 354 -19.36 -5.65 0.74
C ARG A 354 -18.56 -6.30 1.86
N ALA A 355 -17.50 -5.64 2.34
CA ALA A 355 -16.69 -6.13 3.45
C ALA A 355 -17.52 -6.30 4.73
N ARG A 356 -18.40 -5.34 5.05
CA ARG A 356 -19.32 -5.43 6.20
C ARG A 356 -20.35 -6.55 6.03
N ALA A 357 -20.90 -6.74 4.83
CA ALA A 357 -21.84 -7.82 4.54
C ALA A 357 -21.17 -9.20 4.71
N VAL A 358 -19.93 -9.35 4.26
CA VAL A 358 -19.15 -10.59 4.46
C VAL A 358 -18.84 -10.79 5.94
N ALA A 359 -18.40 -9.75 6.67
CA ALA A 359 -18.14 -9.83 8.10
C ALA A 359 -19.38 -10.16 8.92
N SER A 360 -20.57 -9.66 8.53
CA SER A 360 -21.83 -10.00 9.20
C SER A 360 -22.36 -11.40 8.86
N SER A 361 -21.94 -11.98 7.72
CA SER A 361 -22.29 -13.36 7.34
C SER A 361 -21.39 -14.41 7.99
N ILE A 362 -20.23 -14.03 8.51
CA ILE A 362 -19.36 -14.89 9.32
C ILE A 362 -19.94 -14.93 10.74
N ARG A 363 -20.90 -15.80 10.94
CA ARG A 363 -21.43 -16.14 12.28
C ARG A 363 -20.30 -16.80 13.06
N PRO A 364 -19.93 -16.35 14.28
CA PRO A 364 -18.92 -17.04 15.08
C PRO A 364 -19.44 -18.46 15.37
N LEU A 365 -18.75 -19.46 14.88
CA LEU A 365 -18.90 -20.85 15.27
C LEU A 365 -18.44 -20.96 16.73
N GLY A 366 -19.38 -20.95 17.69
CA GLY A 366 -19.04 -21.22 19.08
C GLY A 366 -19.75 -20.36 20.12
N MET A 367 -21.08 -20.47 20.18
CA MET A 367 -21.81 -20.39 21.43
C MET A 367 -22.75 -21.57 21.46
N ALA A 368 -22.27 -22.64 22.07
CA ALA A 368 -23.12 -23.78 22.43
C ALA A 368 -24.26 -23.25 23.31
N ARG A 369 -25.46 -23.48 22.87
CA ARG A 369 -26.70 -23.22 23.58
C ARG A 369 -26.70 -24.13 24.80
N GLU A 370 -26.41 -23.62 25.99
CA GLU A 370 -26.72 -24.34 27.22
C GLU A 370 -28.21 -24.65 27.23
N ALA A 371 -28.51 -25.91 27.05
CA ALA A 371 -29.85 -26.45 27.24
C ALA A 371 -30.19 -26.30 28.73
N ARG A 372 -31.11 -25.42 29.06
CA ARG A 372 -31.79 -25.46 30.35
C ARG A 372 -32.52 -26.81 30.43
N VAL A 373 -31.99 -27.68 31.23
CA VAL A 373 -32.70 -28.83 31.73
C VAL A 373 -33.60 -28.31 32.86
N ASN A 374 -34.86 -28.06 32.54
CA ASN A 374 -35.90 -28.00 33.56
C ASN A 374 -36.28 -29.48 33.84
N GLY A 375 -35.85 -29.99 34.99
CA GLY A 375 -36.31 -31.19 35.62
C GLY A 375 -37.10 -30.85 36.87
N LEU A 376 -38.25 -31.41 36.97
CA LEU A 376 -39.14 -31.64 38.08
C LEU A 376 -38.55 -31.45 39.51
#